data_fefc2815df16d50ea7071ea78fbd1bf4
#
_entry.id   fefc2815df16d50ea7071ea78fbd1bf4
#
_cell.length_a   1.000
_cell.length_b   1.000
_cell.length_c   1.000
_cell.angle_alpha   90.00
_cell.angle_beta   90.00
_cell.angle_gamma   90.00
#
_symmetry.space_group_name_H-M   'P 1'
#
loop_
_entity.id
_entity.type
_entity.pdbx_description
1 polymer ?
#
loop_
_entity_poly.entity_id
_entity_poly.type
_entity_poly.pdbx_seq_one_letter_code
_entity_poly.pdbx_strand_id
1 'polypeptide(L)'
;MSQTEASKTPKIPDSEPDGAKGKGKQQLETYRVYVVTWNVGSRFPENISLRHLLGLQDVTVDEDVKETNAHMPDIYALGLQEVNAQPQQQVLGLFKEDPWTHKAKELLRKYDYVAVKTEQMQGLLLSMFVRRQHVEHLQDMEAEFTRTGFGGIWGNKGAVSVRFTLYGCGLAFVVAHLAAHDHQLDERIEDYKHILENHHYHVKRYREIYDHDYVFWFGDLNFRLQGSDSSTEVRELLRDESQHEALIQRDQLYQVREKSQKAFQVLQERLPAFPPTFKFREGTSEYDLKRRPAWTDRIMYAVQPLNRQPGMHLSIEQCSYKSHPLYTISDHKPVTSDFTIKLYPNVRAPGVVFSPLSVWKIGDENTVEYRKQAEFDEGPNDWIGIYPAEYASLADYVAYEYVNQAESPTSSDSNHEPDPFETPSHHRRGRHHHRNRQRLRRQQEANSQEQVRLDFADDVELRHGEQYLLIYFRSTGVRGVTSLAGVSGFFVAEKRHGSPHRTEYHVD
;
A
#
# COMPACT_ATOMS: atom_id res chain seq x y z
N MET A 1 0.28 -80.40 -31.65
CA MET A 1 0.26 -81.36 -30.51
C MET A 1 1.01 -80.69 -29.40
N SER A 2 0.45 -80.41 -28.40
CA SER A 2 -0.31 -80.68 -27.25
C SER A 2 -0.59 -79.40 -26.49
N GLN A 3 -1.85 -79.29 -26.10
CA GLN A 3 -2.40 -78.26 -25.23
C GLN A 3 -1.96 -78.49 -23.79
N THR A 4 -1.75 -77.45 -23.05
CA THR A 4 -1.78 -77.48 -21.55
C THR A 4 -2.61 -76.34 -21.04
N GLU A 5 -3.65 -76.74 -20.29
CA GLU A 5 -4.64 -75.90 -19.65
C GLU A 5 -4.00 -75.05 -18.51
N ALA A 6 -4.37 -73.78 -18.42
CA ALA A 6 -4.07 -72.92 -17.32
C ALA A 6 -5.29 -72.76 -16.41
N SER A 7 -5.14 -73.07 -15.14
CA SER A 7 -6.13 -73.02 -14.06
C SER A 7 -6.57 -71.60 -13.76
N LYS A 8 -7.91 -71.44 -13.66
CA LYS A 8 -8.56 -70.17 -13.20
C LYS A 8 -8.53 -70.08 -11.68
N THR A 9 -7.92 -69.06 -11.14
CA THR A 9 -8.10 -68.61 -9.75
C THR A 9 -9.20 -67.53 -9.68
N PRO A 10 -10.06 -67.51 -8.69
CA PRO A 10 -11.16 -66.56 -8.59
C PRO A 10 -10.68 -65.18 -8.13
N LYS A 11 -11.14 -64.15 -8.78
CA LYS A 11 -10.93 -62.73 -8.38
C LYS A 11 -11.82 -62.37 -7.19
N ILE A 12 -11.21 -61.87 -6.13
CA ILE A 12 -11.85 -61.16 -5.02
C ILE A 12 -12.17 -59.75 -5.50
N PRO A 13 -13.38 -59.20 -5.28
CA PRO A 13 -13.66 -57.83 -5.61
C PRO A 13 -13.01 -56.90 -4.59
N ASP A 14 -12.10 -56.03 -5.02
CA ASP A 14 -11.58 -54.89 -4.28
C ASP A 14 -12.71 -53.90 -4.03
N SER A 15 -13.13 -53.78 -2.79
CA SER A 15 -13.97 -52.71 -2.31
C SER A 15 -13.11 -51.44 -2.23
N GLU A 16 -13.30 -50.50 -3.18
CA GLU A 16 -12.81 -49.14 -3.05
C GLU A 16 -13.47 -48.47 -1.81
N PRO A 17 -12.68 -47.74 -0.98
CA PRO A 17 -13.28 -46.93 0.06
C PRO A 17 -13.86 -45.66 -0.58
N ASP A 18 -15.16 -45.58 -0.59
CA ASP A 18 -15.94 -44.39 -0.83
C ASP A 18 -15.52 -43.26 0.12
N GLY A 19 -15.14 -42.07 -0.38
CA GLY A 19 -15.11 -40.91 0.47
C GLY A 19 -13.89 -40.00 0.41
N ALA A 20 -13.28 -39.77 -0.75
CA ALA A 20 -12.49 -38.55 -0.96
C ALA A 20 -13.31 -37.54 -1.78
N LYS A 21 -14.14 -36.74 -1.11
CA LYS A 21 -14.69 -35.52 -1.70
C LYS A 21 -13.52 -34.71 -2.22
N GLY A 22 -13.39 -34.58 -3.54
CA GLY A 22 -12.34 -33.88 -4.20
C GLY A 22 -12.20 -32.46 -3.65
N LYS A 23 -11.05 -32.17 -3.02
CA LYS A 23 -10.63 -30.79 -2.80
C LYS A 23 -10.52 -30.17 -4.19
N GLY A 24 -11.47 -29.31 -4.54
CA GLY A 24 -11.40 -28.52 -5.77
C GLY A 24 -10.01 -27.90 -5.85
N LYS A 25 -9.35 -27.98 -6.99
CA LYS A 25 -8.07 -27.31 -7.22
C LYS A 25 -8.29 -25.83 -6.94
N GLN A 26 -7.73 -25.31 -5.87
CA GLN A 26 -7.70 -23.87 -5.61
C GLN A 26 -6.96 -23.22 -6.80
N GLN A 27 -7.65 -22.30 -7.47
CA GLN A 27 -7.10 -21.56 -8.60
C GLN A 27 -6.74 -20.16 -8.15
N LEU A 28 -5.61 -19.63 -8.65
CA LEU A 28 -5.23 -18.23 -8.41
C LEU A 28 -6.27 -17.27 -9.02
N GLU A 29 -6.58 -16.22 -8.30
CA GLU A 29 -7.50 -15.17 -8.72
C GLU A 29 -6.74 -14.00 -9.33
N THR A 30 -7.41 -13.26 -10.20
CA THR A 30 -6.83 -12.13 -10.94
C THR A 30 -7.18 -10.82 -10.25
N TYR A 31 -6.17 -9.99 -10.02
CA TYR A 31 -6.29 -8.66 -9.44
C TYR A 31 -5.57 -7.64 -10.32
N ARG A 32 -6.01 -6.40 -10.27
CA ARG A 32 -5.44 -5.31 -11.06
C ARG A 32 -4.76 -4.29 -10.15
N VAL A 33 -3.56 -3.87 -10.56
CA VAL A 33 -2.76 -2.84 -9.87
C VAL A 33 -2.49 -1.70 -10.84
N TYR A 34 -2.82 -0.49 -10.44
CA TYR A 34 -2.57 0.72 -11.21
C TYR A 34 -1.52 1.57 -10.53
N VAL A 35 -0.43 1.84 -11.23
CA VAL A 35 0.71 2.60 -10.71
C VAL A 35 0.81 3.93 -11.43
N VAL A 36 1.00 5.00 -10.67
CA VAL A 36 1.22 6.36 -11.16
C VAL A 36 2.55 6.86 -10.63
N THR A 37 3.37 7.45 -11.49
CA THR A 37 4.53 8.23 -11.09
C THR A 37 4.53 9.59 -11.74
N TRP A 38 4.87 10.64 -10.98
CA TRP A 38 4.97 11.99 -11.48
C TRP A 38 5.88 12.87 -10.61
N ASN A 39 6.91 13.44 -11.19
CA ASN A 39 7.61 14.56 -10.58
C ASN A 39 6.76 15.83 -10.80
N VAL A 40 6.20 16.36 -9.71
CA VAL A 40 5.24 17.47 -9.77
C VAL A 40 5.90 18.85 -9.72
N GLY A 41 7.25 18.93 -9.65
CA GLY A 41 8.01 20.18 -9.71
C GLY A 41 7.60 21.19 -8.65
N SER A 42 7.31 20.74 -7.44
CA SER A 42 6.81 21.55 -6.30
C SER A 42 5.47 22.27 -6.57
N ARG A 43 4.67 21.76 -7.50
CA ARG A 43 3.35 22.30 -7.82
C ARG A 43 2.27 21.66 -6.93
N PHE A 44 1.14 22.37 -6.81
CA PHE A 44 -0.03 21.94 -6.07
C PHE A 44 -1.16 21.48 -7.02
N PRO A 45 -2.07 20.61 -6.56
CA PRO A 45 -3.10 20.01 -7.42
C PRO A 45 -4.37 20.85 -7.63
N GLU A 46 -4.47 22.10 -7.13
CA GLU A 46 -5.74 22.83 -7.00
C GLU A 46 -6.58 22.85 -8.31
N ASN A 47 -5.97 23.16 -9.44
CA ASN A 47 -6.65 23.33 -10.73
C ASN A 47 -6.48 22.14 -11.67
N ILE A 48 -6.16 20.94 -11.14
CA ILE A 48 -5.87 19.76 -11.95
C ILE A 48 -6.92 18.69 -11.69
N SER A 49 -7.49 18.13 -12.74
CA SER A 49 -8.30 16.93 -12.62
C SER A 49 -7.42 15.68 -12.63
N LEU A 50 -7.52 14.86 -11.60
CA LEU A 50 -6.83 13.57 -11.55
C LEU A 50 -7.60 12.44 -12.25
N ARG A 51 -8.83 12.68 -12.73
CA ARG A 51 -9.66 11.64 -13.35
C ARG A 51 -8.94 10.91 -14.50
N HIS A 52 -8.34 11.67 -15.41
CA HIS A 52 -7.62 11.10 -16.54
C HIS A 52 -6.34 10.37 -16.12
N LEU A 53 -5.63 10.91 -15.14
CA LEU A 53 -4.40 10.30 -14.59
C LEU A 53 -4.68 8.96 -13.90
N LEU A 54 -5.82 8.85 -13.21
CA LEU A 54 -6.25 7.63 -12.52
C LEU A 54 -7.09 6.69 -13.40
N GLY A 55 -7.14 6.94 -14.71
CA GLY A 55 -7.87 6.08 -15.64
C GLY A 55 -9.39 6.11 -15.48
N LEU A 56 -9.94 7.21 -14.92
CA LEU A 56 -11.36 7.36 -14.59
C LEU A 56 -12.15 8.22 -15.60
N GLN A 57 -11.58 8.56 -16.76
CA GLN A 57 -12.22 9.45 -17.74
C GLN A 57 -13.52 8.88 -18.31
N ASP A 58 -13.58 7.56 -18.50
CA ASP A 58 -14.71 6.86 -19.10
C ASP A 58 -15.61 6.17 -18.03
N VAL A 59 -15.30 6.39 -16.75
CA VAL A 59 -16.04 5.79 -15.64
C VAL A 59 -17.06 6.79 -15.13
N THR A 60 -18.36 6.49 -15.28
CA THR A 60 -19.45 7.25 -14.67
C THR A 60 -19.70 6.76 -13.25
N VAL A 61 -20.11 7.69 -12.37
CA VAL A 61 -20.61 7.36 -11.03
C VAL A 61 -22.11 7.20 -11.18
N ASP A 62 -22.57 6.07 -11.72
CA ASP A 62 -23.99 5.73 -11.74
C ASP A 62 -24.35 4.88 -10.51
N GLU A 63 -25.60 4.97 -10.09
CA GLU A 63 -26.13 4.30 -8.90
C GLU A 63 -26.04 2.76 -8.95
N ASP A 64 -25.80 2.18 -10.11
CA ASP A 64 -25.50 0.74 -10.30
C ASP A 64 -23.98 0.46 -10.30
N VAL A 65 -23.35 0.76 -9.16
CA VAL A 65 -21.90 0.67 -8.90
C VAL A 65 -21.28 -0.72 -9.21
N LYS A 66 -22.09 -1.79 -9.29
CA LYS A 66 -21.57 -3.16 -9.39
C LYS A 66 -20.98 -3.52 -10.76
N GLU A 67 -21.54 -3.05 -11.86
CA GLU A 67 -21.01 -3.37 -13.21
C GLU A 67 -19.82 -2.48 -13.59
N THR A 68 -19.83 -1.21 -13.20
CA THR A 68 -18.74 -0.26 -13.47
C THR A 68 -17.45 -0.66 -12.76
N ASN A 69 -17.56 -1.31 -11.60
CA ASN A 69 -16.43 -1.73 -10.78
C ASN A 69 -15.65 -2.94 -11.34
N ALA A 70 -16.21 -3.74 -12.22
CA ALA A 70 -15.56 -4.96 -12.72
C ALA A 70 -14.25 -4.70 -13.50
N HIS A 71 -14.08 -3.50 -14.05
CA HIS A 71 -12.93 -3.13 -14.87
C HIS A 71 -11.94 -2.19 -14.16
N MET A 72 -12.26 -1.73 -12.96
CA MET A 72 -11.38 -0.83 -12.21
C MET A 72 -10.27 -1.61 -11.48
N PRO A 73 -9.10 -1.00 -11.24
CA PRO A 73 -8.03 -1.61 -10.45
C PRO A 73 -8.48 -1.98 -9.03
N ASP A 74 -7.88 -3.00 -8.45
CA ASP A 74 -8.08 -3.35 -7.03
C ASP A 74 -7.19 -2.50 -6.11
N ILE A 75 -6.03 -2.06 -6.63
CA ILE A 75 -5.02 -1.30 -5.92
C ILE A 75 -4.54 -0.13 -6.79
N TYR A 76 -4.46 1.08 -6.21
CA TYR A 76 -3.75 2.22 -6.77
C TYR A 76 -2.51 2.53 -5.95
N ALA A 77 -1.37 2.73 -6.62
CA ALA A 77 -0.14 3.26 -6.05
C ALA A 77 0.15 4.62 -6.70
N LEU A 78 0.07 5.69 -5.93
CA LEU A 78 0.36 7.06 -6.37
C LEU A 78 1.70 7.50 -5.79
N GLY A 79 2.75 7.49 -6.61
CA GLY A 79 4.10 7.93 -6.25
C GLY A 79 4.46 9.26 -6.89
N LEU A 80 4.75 10.24 -6.06
CA LEU A 80 5.06 11.59 -6.50
C LEU A 80 6.47 12.00 -6.06
N GLN A 81 7.13 12.80 -6.89
CA GLN A 81 8.43 13.37 -6.61
C GLN A 81 8.33 14.91 -6.63
N GLU A 82 9.19 15.54 -5.86
CA GLU A 82 9.21 16.99 -5.66
C GLU A 82 7.86 17.56 -5.19
N VAL A 83 7.14 16.82 -4.33
CA VAL A 83 6.01 17.42 -3.61
C VAL A 83 6.52 18.51 -2.67
N ASN A 84 5.75 19.58 -2.50
CA ASN A 84 6.16 20.70 -1.67
C ASN A 84 6.12 20.29 -0.20
N ALA A 85 7.27 19.87 0.33
CA ALA A 85 7.44 19.66 1.76
C ALA A 85 7.57 21.03 2.43
N GLN A 86 6.51 21.52 3.09
CA GLN A 86 6.58 22.74 3.90
C GLN A 86 7.13 22.40 5.29
N PRO A 87 8.44 22.61 5.57
CA PRO A 87 9.03 22.23 6.85
C PRO A 87 8.40 22.94 8.05
N GLN A 88 7.84 24.12 7.82
CA GLN A 88 7.22 24.95 8.87
C GLN A 88 5.91 24.35 9.42
N GLN A 89 5.19 23.55 8.65
CA GLN A 89 3.96 22.89 9.11
C GLN A 89 4.24 21.59 9.85
N GLN A 90 5.33 20.90 9.53
CA GLN A 90 5.79 19.72 10.27
C GLN A 90 6.26 20.07 11.69
N VAL A 91 6.83 21.26 11.89
CA VAL A 91 7.31 21.74 13.22
C VAL A 91 6.16 22.14 14.16
N LEU A 92 4.96 22.45 13.61
CA LEU A 92 3.81 22.90 14.40
C LEU A 92 2.88 21.75 14.83
N GLY A 93 3.23 20.48 14.55
CA GLY A 93 2.39 19.32 14.94
C GLY A 93 1.02 19.26 14.26
N LEU A 94 0.76 20.13 13.30
CA LEU A 94 -0.44 20.11 12.47
C LEU A 94 -0.16 19.21 11.26
N PHE A 95 -0.30 17.90 11.43
CA PHE A 95 -0.26 16.92 10.36
C PHE A 95 -1.44 17.14 9.43
N LYS A 96 -1.28 18.07 8.49
CA LYS A 96 -2.24 18.22 7.41
C LYS A 96 -1.87 17.25 6.32
N GLU A 97 -2.81 16.38 5.96
CA GLU A 97 -2.67 15.46 4.82
C GLU A 97 -2.12 16.19 3.58
N ASP A 98 -1.19 15.56 2.86
CA ASP A 98 -0.64 16.15 1.64
C ASP A 98 -1.76 16.46 0.63
N PRO A 99 -1.75 17.65 -0.03
CA PRO A 99 -2.81 18.06 -0.94
C PRO A 99 -3.06 17.11 -2.12
N TRP A 100 -2.03 16.41 -2.61
CA TRP A 100 -2.17 15.43 -3.68
C TRP A 100 -2.87 14.16 -3.20
N THR A 101 -2.46 13.65 -2.02
CA THR A 101 -3.13 12.52 -1.36
C THR A 101 -4.58 12.86 -1.07
N HIS A 102 -4.83 14.02 -0.50
CA HIS A 102 -6.19 14.48 -0.21
C HIS A 102 -7.07 14.51 -1.47
N LYS A 103 -6.57 15.10 -2.57
CA LYS A 103 -7.31 15.16 -3.82
C LYS A 103 -7.56 13.80 -4.45
N ALA A 104 -6.58 12.90 -4.41
CA ALA A 104 -6.74 11.53 -4.89
C ALA A 104 -7.76 10.77 -4.04
N LYS A 105 -7.69 10.88 -2.71
CA LYS A 105 -8.62 10.29 -1.76
C LYS A 105 -10.06 10.74 -2.02
N GLU A 106 -10.28 12.06 -2.12
CA GLU A 106 -11.61 12.64 -2.40
C GLU A 106 -12.20 12.19 -3.76
N LEU A 107 -11.35 11.89 -4.72
CA LEU A 107 -11.81 11.34 -5.99
C LEU A 107 -12.09 9.84 -5.87
N LEU A 108 -11.15 9.06 -5.34
CA LEU A 108 -11.20 7.59 -5.32
C LEU A 108 -12.26 7.05 -4.34
N ARG A 109 -12.57 7.76 -3.23
CA ARG A 109 -13.64 7.34 -2.30
C ARG A 109 -15.00 7.19 -2.98
N LYS A 110 -15.26 7.97 -4.05
CA LYS A 110 -16.50 7.88 -4.85
C LYS A 110 -16.63 6.57 -5.61
N TYR A 111 -15.55 5.83 -5.73
CA TYR A 111 -15.45 4.53 -6.40
C TYR A 111 -15.09 3.41 -5.42
N ASP A 112 -15.39 3.63 -4.13
CA ASP A 112 -15.23 2.67 -3.03
C ASP A 112 -13.76 2.25 -2.77
N TYR A 113 -12.82 3.22 -2.86
CA TYR A 113 -11.45 3.03 -2.42
C TYR A 113 -11.18 3.68 -1.08
N VAL A 114 -10.27 3.06 -0.33
CA VAL A 114 -9.78 3.52 0.96
C VAL A 114 -8.28 3.79 0.86
N ALA A 115 -7.83 4.94 1.34
CA ALA A 115 -6.41 5.21 1.54
C ALA A 115 -5.91 4.36 2.72
N VAL A 116 -5.06 3.38 2.45
CA VAL A 116 -4.64 2.40 3.47
C VAL A 116 -3.31 2.76 4.11
N LYS A 117 -2.42 3.40 3.38
CA LYS A 117 -1.13 3.88 3.91
C LYS A 117 -0.58 4.99 3.01
N THR A 118 -0.03 6.02 3.64
CA THR A 118 0.75 7.06 2.97
C THR A 118 2.08 7.20 3.68
N GLU A 119 3.16 7.35 2.92
CA GLU A 119 4.50 7.60 3.45
C GLU A 119 5.14 8.75 2.68
N GLN A 120 5.81 9.64 3.41
CA GLN A 120 6.48 10.80 2.84
C GLN A 120 7.87 10.98 3.42
N MET A 121 8.84 11.19 2.53
CA MET A 121 10.20 11.60 2.88
C MET A 121 10.57 12.85 2.09
N GLN A 122 10.52 14.01 2.74
CA GLN A 122 10.74 15.31 2.07
C GLN A 122 9.83 15.47 0.83
N GLY A 123 10.42 15.58 -0.37
CA GLY A 123 9.70 15.70 -1.63
C GLY A 123 9.23 14.39 -2.27
N LEU A 124 9.46 13.24 -1.65
CA LEU A 124 8.95 11.94 -2.09
C LEU A 124 7.68 11.58 -1.34
N LEU A 125 6.65 11.17 -2.06
CA LEU A 125 5.34 10.77 -1.51
C LEU A 125 4.88 9.48 -2.18
N LEU A 126 4.41 8.54 -1.38
CA LEU A 126 3.72 7.33 -1.84
C LEU A 126 2.40 7.18 -1.09
N SER A 127 1.28 7.17 -1.82
CA SER A 127 -0.05 6.94 -1.26
C SER A 127 -0.66 5.70 -1.88
N MET A 128 -1.14 4.79 -1.03
CA MET A 128 -1.75 3.52 -1.42
C MET A 128 -3.26 3.56 -1.20
N PHE A 129 -4.01 3.19 -2.23
CA PHE A 129 -5.47 3.07 -2.15
C PHE A 129 -5.87 1.66 -2.56
N VAL A 130 -6.77 1.06 -1.79
CA VAL A 130 -7.26 -0.30 -2.01
C VAL A 130 -8.77 -0.29 -2.02
N ARG A 131 -9.41 -1.07 -2.88
CA ARG A 131 -10.86 -1.24 -2.84
C ARG A 131 -11.31 -1.70 -1.46
N ARG A 132 -12.38 -1.14 -0.94
CA ARG A 132 -12.92 -1.42 0.39
C ARG A 132 -13.09 -2.91 0.66
N GLN A 133 -13.57 -3.68 -0.31
CA GLN A 133 -13.76 -5.14 -0.20
C GLN A 133 -12.48 -5.93 0.11
N HIS A 134 -11.30 -5.36 -0.14
CA HIS A 134 -10.01 -6.00 0.15
C HIS A 134 -9.36 -5.51 1.45
N VAL A 135 -9.89 -4.43 2.05
CA VAL A 135 -9.25 -3.76 3.20
C VAL A 135 -9.14 -4.70 4.39
N GLU A 136 -10.16 -5.49 4.71
CA GLU A 136 -10.14 -6.44 5.82
C GLU A 136 -9.10 -7.56 5.68
N HIS A 137 -8.55 -7.75 4.47
CA HIS A 137 -7.56 -8.79 4.16
C HIS A 137 -6.12 -8.27 4.14
N LEU A 138 -5.93 -6.97 4.43
CA LEU A 138 -4.60 -6.35 4.51
C LEU A 138 -3.88 -6.76 5.79
N GLN A 139 -2.67 -7.28 5.63
CA GLN A 139 -1.83 -7.71 6.73
C GLN A 139 -0.41 -7.19 6.59
N ASP A 140 0.25 -7.06 7.73
CA ASP A 140 1.65 -6.67 7.83
C ASP A 140 1.93 -5.38 7.01
N MET A 141 1.03 -4.40 7.07
CA MET A 141 1.25 -3.10 6.42
C MET A 141 2.39 -2.37 7.10
N GLU A 142 3.35 -1.95 6.31
CA GLU A 142 4.54 -1.25 6.78
C GLU A 142 4.99 -0.23 5.73
N ALA A 143 5.55 0.87 6.17
CA ALA A 143 6.17 1.87 5.32
C ALA A 143 7.60 2.14 5.79
N GLU A 144 8.50 2.33 4.84
CA GLU A 144 9.92 2.62 5.11
C GLU A 144 10.47 3.63 4.11
N PHE A 145 11.56 4.28 4.46
CA PHE A 145 12.28 5.16 3.57
C PHE A 145 13.80 5.03 3.72
N THR A 146 14.51 5.32 2.63
CA THR A 146 15.98 5.39 2.61
C THR A 146 16.43 6.62 1.86
N ARG A 147 17.29 7.43 2.49
CA ARG A 147 17.93 8.60 1.87
C ARG A 147 19.25 8.19 1.23
N THR A 148 19.56 8.75 0.05
CA THR A 148 20.80 8.41 -0.67
C THR A 148 21.77 9.57 -0.83
N GLY A 149 21.32 10.82 -0.79
CA GLY A 149 22.19 11.97 -1.02
C GLY A 149 23.28 12.17 0.05
N PHE A 150 24.51 12.49 -0.37
CA PHE A 150 25.67 12.81 0.48
C PHE A 150 25.86 11.82 1.66
N GLY A 151 26.03 10.53 1.34
CA GLY A 151 26.20 9.49 2.35
C GLY A 151 24.97 9.27 3.25
N GLY A 152 23.76 9.58 2.77
CA GLY A 152 22.49 9.39 3.51
C GLY A 152 22.15 10.51 4.50
N ILE A 153 22.96 11.57 4.60
CA ILE A 153 22.79 12.61 5.62
C ILE A 153 21.98 13.80 5.12
N TRP A 154 22.17 14.20 3.86
CA TRP A 154 21.50 15.37 3.27
C TRP A 154 21.01 15.03 1.87
N GLY A 155 19.72 15.14 1.67
CA GLY A 155 19.22 15.05 0.30
C GLY A 155 17.73 14.77 0.21
N ASN A 156 17.11 15.34 -0.81
CA ASN A 156 15.77 15.04 -1.27
C ASN A 156 15.75 13.82 -2.23
N LYS A 157 16.80 13.00 -2.21
CA LYS A 157 16.95 11.78 -3.03
C LYS A 157 16.89 10.54 -2.16
N GLY A 158 16.42 9.44 -2.75
CA GLY A 158 16.25 8.16 -2.07
C GLY A 158 15.02 7.42 -2.54
N ALA A 159 14.48 6.59 -1.67
CA ALA A 159 13.25 5.84 -1.89
C ALA A 159 12.32 5.88 -0.69
N VAL A 160 11.03 5.83 -0.97
CA VAL A 160 9.94 5.62 -0.01
C VAL A 160 9.20 4.39 -0.47
N SER A 161 8.80 3.54 0.47
CA SER A 161 8.04 2.35 0.13
C SER A 161 6.87 2.12 1.08
N VAL A 162 5.87 1.43 0.56
CA VAL A 162 4.80 0.81 1.33
C VAL A 162 4.73 -0.66 0.92
N ARG A 163 4.68 -1.54 1.91
CA ARG A 163 4.46 -2.95 1.72
C ARG A 163 3.25 -3.44 2.51
N PHE A 164 2.60 -4.48 2.03
CA PHE A 164 1.57 -5.23 2.77
C PHE A 164 1.44 -6.64 2.20
N THR A 165 0.78 -7.50 2.97
CA THR A 165 0.38 -8.83 2.52
C THR A 165 -1.11 -8.80 2.18
N LEU A 166 -1.48 -9.21 0.97
CA LEU A 166 -2.86 -9.35 0.52
C LEU A 166 -3.08 -10.78 0.01
N TYR A 167 -4.07 -11.47 0.55
CA TYR A 167 -4.39 -12.87 0.22
C TYR A 167 -3.16 -13.79 0.26
N GLY A 168 -2.30 -13.59 1.27
CA GLY A 168 -1.09 -14.38 1.49
C GLY A 168 0.10 -14.05 0.59
N CYS A 169 -0.02 -13.10 -0.33
CA CYS A 169 1.07 -12.60 -1.15
C CYS A 169 1.61 -11.27 -0.61
N GLY A 170 2.93 -11.16 -0.47
CA GLY A 170 3.60 -9.92 -0.12
C GLY A 170 3.76 -9.02 -1.35
N LEU A 171 3.28 -7.79 -1.27
CA LEU A 171 3.42 -6.76 -2.27
C LEU A 171 4.27 -5.61 -1.72
N ALA A 172 5.26 -5.15 -2.48
CA ALA A 172 6.06 -3.98 -2.16
C ALA A 172 5.97 -2.94 -3.29
N PHE A 173 5.71 -1.70 -2.91
CA PHE A 173 5.66 -0.55 -3.80
C PHE A 173 6.76 0.40 -3.38
N VAL A 174 7.71 0.69 -4.28
CA VAL A 174 8.89 1.50 -4.03
C VAL A 174 8.91 2.67 -5.00
N VAL A 175 8.75 3.89 -4.49
CA VAL A 175 8.92 5.11 -5.26
C VAL A 175 10.31 5.66 -4.99
N ALA A 176 11.07 5.94 -6.05
CA ALA A 176 12.43 6.45 -5.95
C ALA A 176 12.60 7.78 -6.69
N HIS A 177 13.48 8.62 -6.16
CA HIS A 177 13.99 9.81 -6.83
C HIS A 177 15.50 9.80 -6.75
N LEU A 178 16.18 9.41 -7.84
CA LEU A 178 17.62 9.19 -7.88
C LEU A 178 18.38 10.44 -8.30
N ALA A 179 19.72 10.36 -8.22
CA ALA A 179 20.63 11.47 -8.52
C ALA A 179 20.38 12.07 -9.91
N ALA A 180 20.25 13.40 -9.96
CA ALA A 180 19.99 14.16 -11.18
C ALA A 180 21.26 14.34 -12.03
N HIS A 181 21.13 15.02 -13.19
CA HIS A 181 22.16 15.38 -14.15
C HIS A 181 22.69 14.24 -15.03
N ASP A 182 23.11 14.62 -16.26
CA ASP A 182 23.49 13.68 -17.32
C ASP A 182 24.71 12.83 -16.96
N HIS A 183 25.70 13.44 -16.28
CA HIS A 183 26.97 12.81 -15.92
C HIS A 183 26.93 11.95 -14.64
N GLN A 184 25.79 11.93 -13.90
CA GLN A 184 25.64 11.23 -12.63
C GLN A 184 25.12 9.80 -12.78
N LEU A 185 25.54 9.06 -13.82
CA LEU A 185 25.10 7.69 -14.01
C LEU A 185 25.57 6.76 -12.89
N ASP A 186 26.83 6.86 -12.51
CA ASP A 186 27.40 6.03 -11.46
C ASP A 186 26.74 6.32 -10.11
N GLU A 187 26.41 7.58 -9.82
CA GLU A 187 25.68 7.98 -8.61
C GLU A 187 24.28 7.35 -8.56
N ARG A 188 23.54 7.32 -9.68
CA ARG A 188 22.24 6.63 -9.74
C ARG A 188 22.34 5.13 -9.48
N ILE A 189 23.42 4.51 -9.95
CA ILE A 189 23.70 3.10 -9.70
C ILE A 189 24.02 2.87 -8.20
N GLU A 190 24.81 3.75 -7.60
CA GLU A 190 25.13 3.70 -6.18
C GLU A 190 23.91 4.02 -5.30
N ASP A 191 23.06 4.99 -5.67
CA ASP A 191 21.78 5.25 -5.01
C ASP A 191 20.91 3.97 -4.96
N TYR A 192 20.77 3.28 -6.10
CA TYR A 192 20.02 2.03 -6.16
C TYR A 192 20.59 0.95 -5.23
N LYS A 193 21.90 0.76 -5.22
CA LYS A 193 22.56 -0.22 -4.34
C LYS A 193 22.39 0.17 -2.87
N HIS A 194 22.58 1.45 -2.56
CA HIS A 194 22.41 1.96 -1.21
C HIS A 194 20.97 1.75 -0.69
N ILE A 195 19.96 1.94 -1.56
CA ILE A 195 18.58 1.64 -1.21
C ILE A 195 18.45 0.15 -0.90
N LEU A 196 18.94 -0.75 -1.75
CA LEU A 196 18.84 -2.19 -1.50
C LEU A 196 19.54 -2.65 -0.22
N GLU A 197 20.67 -2.04 0.12
CA GLU A 197 21.46 -2.39 1.30
C GLU A 197 20.90 -1.85 2.62
N ASN A 198 20.09 -0.79 2.58
CA ASN A 198 19.67 -0.09 3.79
C ASN A 198 18.14 -0.01 3.98
N HIS A 199 17.36 -0.44 2.98
CA HIS A 199 15.91 -0.41 3.02
C HIS A 199 15.37 -1.74 3.54
N HIS A 200 15.13 -1.82 4.85
CA HIS A 200 14.75 -3.06 5.52
C HIS A 200 13.40 -2.95 6.19
N TYR A 201 12.58 -3.97 6.00
CA TYR A 201 11.32 -4.14 6.70
C TYR A 201 11.45 -5.01 7.95
N HIS A 202 10.47 -4.92 8.83
CA HIS A 202 10.47 -5.63 10.11
C HIS A 202 9.70 -6.96 10.06
N VAL A 203 8.98 -7.21 8.98
CA VAL A 203 8.29 -8.49 8.75
C VAL A 203 9.31 -9.55 8.37
N LYS A 204 9.53 -10.56 9.23
CA LYS A 204 10.60 -11.57 9.08
C LYS A 204 10.65 -12.26 7.72
N ARG A 205 9.49 -12.46 7.09
CA ARG A 205 9.37 -13.14 5.80
C ARG A 205 9.74 -12.24 4.62
N TYR A 206 9.60 -10.93 4.79
CA TYR A 206 9.74 -9.92 3.76
C TYR A 206 10.65 -8.80 4.26
N ARG A 207 11.89 -9.16 4.55
CA ARG A 207 12.84 -8.24 5.15
C ARG A 207 13.43 -7.29 4.13
N GLU A 208 13.73 -7.81 2.95
CA GLU A 208 14.31 -7.05 1.84
C GLU A 208 13.24 -6.73 0.80
N ILE A 209 13.48 -5.73 -0.04
CA ILE A 209 12.55 -5.35 -1.12
C ILE A 209 12.22 -6.56 -2.00
N TYR A 210 13.24 -7.34 -2.38
CA TYR A 210 13.07 -8.48 -3.27
C TYR A 210 12.63 -9.78 -2.59
N ASP A 211 12.38 -9.79 -1.30
CA ASP A 211 11.73 -10.93 -0.63
C ASP A 211 10.23 -11.02 -0.95
N HIS A 212 9.64 -9.92 -1.43
CA HIS A 212 8.21 -9.84 -1.74
C HIS A 212 7.84 -10.63 -2.98
N ASP A 213 6.62 -11.18 -2.99
CA ASP A 213 6.09 -11.92 -4.13
C ASP A 213 5.96 -11.03 -5.37
N TYR A 214 5.57 -9.77 -5.15
CA TYR A 214 5.46 -8.74 -6.18
C TYR A 214 6.16 -7.47 -5.72
N VAL A 215 6.99 -6.92 -6.60
CA VAL A 215 7.67 -5.63 -6.39
C VAL A 215 7.32 -4.71 -7.54
N PHE A 216 6.87 -3.49 -7.21
CA PHE A 216 6.68 -2.38 -8.14
C PHE A 216 7.69 -1.29 -7.79
N TRP A 217 8.62 -1.02 -8.69
CA TRP A 217 9.65 0.02 -8.52
C TRP A 217 9.45 1.11 -9.54
N PHE A 218 9.19 2.32 -9.12
CA PHE A 218 8.84 3.42 -9.99
C PHE A 218 9.33 4.76 -9.45
N GLY A 219 9.27 5.80 -10.27
CA GLY A 219 9.67 7.14 -9.86
C GLY A 219 10.41 7.91 -10.94
N ASP A 220 10.92 9.08 -10.55
CA ASP A 220 11.90 9.84 -11.32
C ASP A 220 13.30 9.25 -11.07
N LEU A 221 13.66 8.27 -11.89
CA LEU A 221 14.92 7.56 -11.78
C LEU A 221 16.08 8.33 -12.41
N ASN A 222 15.79 9.47 -13.06
CA ASN A 222 16.75 10.43 -13.62
C ASN A 222 17.73 9.87 -14.66
N PHE A 223 17.49 8.66 -15.21
CA PHE A 223 18.31 8.14 -16.30
C PHE A 223 18.17 9.00 -17.55
N ARG A 224 19.25 9.13 -18.32
CA ARG A 224 19.37 10.02 -19.45
C ARG A 224 19.71 9.26 -20.72
N LEU A 225 19.73 9.95 -21.87
CA LEU A 225 20.21 9.38 -23.12
C LEU A 225 21.74 9.45 -23.20
N GLN A 226 22.36 8.36 -23.66
CA GLN A 226 23.78 8.37 -24.02
C GLN A 226 24.00 8.97 -25.39
N GLY A 227 25.20 9.53 -25.62
CA GLY A 227 25.62 10.10 -26.88
C GLY A 227 25.92 11.57 -26.79
N SER A 228 26.39 12.13 -27.91
CA SER A 228 26.85 13.51 -28.04
C SER A 228 25.83 14.44 -28.69
N ASP A 229 24.64 13.92 -29.07
CA ASP A 229 23.63 14.74 -29.73
C ASP A 229 23.16 15.87 -28.84
N SER A 230 22.93 17.02 -29.44
CA SER A 230 22.31 18.17 -28.80
C SER A 230 20.83 17.91 -28.48
N SER A 231 20.27 18.72 -27.59
CA SER A 231 18.84 18.68 -27.27
C SER A 231 17.95 18.89 -28.50
N THR A 232 18.41 19.70 -29.47
CA THR A 232 17.69 19.94 -30.72
C THR A 232 17.71 18.72 -31.62
N GLU A 233 18.87 18.08 -31.77
CA GLU A 233 18.98 16.85 -32.58
C GLU A 233 18.12 15.72 -32.04
N VAL A 234 18.16 15.49 -30.73
CA VAL A 234 17.28 14.47 -30.08
C VAL A 234 15.80 14.80 -30.31
N ARG A 235 15.39 16.08 -30.21
CA ARG A 235 14.01 16.49 -30.49
C ARG A 235 13.63 16.23 -31.96
N GLU A 236 14.52 16.47 -32.91
CA GLU A 236 14.24 16.16 -34.32
C GLU A 236 14.13 14.65 -34.56
N LEU A 237 14.98 13.83 -33.93
CA LEU A 237 14.89 12.38 -34.02
C LEU A 237 13.56 11.85 -33.44
N LEU A 238 13.04 12.48 -32.39
CA LEU A 238 11.74 12.09 -31.78
C LEU A 238 10.52 12.37 -32.68
N ARG A 239 10.67 13.16 -33.77
CA ARG A 239 9.60 13.36 -34.75
C ARG A 239 9.45 12.21 -35.73
N ASP A 240 10.47 11.38 -35.84
CA ASP A 240 10.50 10.20 -36.68
C ASP A 240 10.29 8.96 -35.80
N GLU A 241 9.08 8.38 -35.84
CA GLU A 241 8.73 7.18 -35.06
C GLU A 241 9.70 6.02 -35.33
N SER A 242 10.32 5.94 -36.51
CA SER A 242 11.31 4.90 -36.83
C SER A 242 12.59 5.01 -36.00
N GLN A 243 12.89 6.16 -35.42
CA GLN A 243 14.08 6.43 -34.59
C GLN A 243 13.81 6.07 -33.10
N HIS A 244 12.58 5.83 -32.73
CA HIS A 244 12.21 5.62 -31.33
C HIS A 244 12.98 4.44 -30.69
N GLU A 245 13.03 3.31 -31.36
CA GLU A 245 13.75 2.14 -30.88
C GLU A 245 15.27 2.41 -30.75
N ALA A 246 15.85 3.12 -31.72
CA ALA A 246 17.26 3.49 -31.68
C ALA A 246 17.58 4.43 -30.51
N LEU A 247 16.65 5.34 -30.15
CA LEU A 247 16.79 6.20 -28.97
C LEU A 247 16.66 5.42 -27.67
N ILE A 248 15.72 4.48 -27.58
CA ILE A 248 15.57 3.58 -26.42
C ILE A 248 16.83 2.76 -26.19
N GLN A 249 17.49 2.26 -27.25
CA GLN A 249 18.76 1.55 -27.13
C GLN A 249 19.88 2.41 -26.52
N ARG A 250 19.75 3.74 -26.53
CA ARG A 250 20.68 4.71 -25.93
C ARG A 250 20.24 5.18 -24.54
N ASP A 251 19.08 4.73 -24.06
CA ASP A 251 18.61 5.04 -22.71
C ASP A 251 19.53 4.41 -21.66
N GLN A 252 19.99 5.20 -20.69
CA GLN A 252 20.95 4.75 -19.68
C GLN A 252 20.37 3.62 -18.80
N LEU A 253 19.07 3.64 -18.46
CA LEU A 253 18.47 2.57 -17.70
C LEU A 253 18.46 1.26 -18.49
N TYR A 254 18.07 1.33 -19.77
CA TYR A 254 18.14 0.19 -20.66
C TYR A 254 19.57 -0.40 -20.74
N GLN A 255 20.58 0.46 -20.90
CA GLN A 255 21.99 0.05 -20.97
C GLN A 255 22.47 -0.56 -19.66
N VAL A 256 22.09 0.01 -18.52
CA VAL A 256 22.48 -0.48 -17.18
C VAL A 256 21.82 -1.82 -16.88
N ARG A 257 20.55 -1.97 -17.21
CA ARG A 257 19.77 -3.17 -16.91
C ARG A 257 20.08 -4.32 -17.87
N GLU A 258 19.98 -4.07 -19.18
CA GLU A 258 20.01 -5.11 -20.19
C GLU A 258 21.43 -5.45 -20.69
N LYS A 259 22.32 -4.46 -20.75
CA LYS A 259 23.65 -4.64 -21.33
C LYS A 259 24.74 -4.86 -20.29
N SER A 260 24.87 -3.97 -19.31
CA SER A 260 25.93 -4.05 -18.31
C SER A 260 25.54 -4.82 -17.05
N GLN A 261 24.24 -4.99 -16.80
CA GLN A 261 23.67 -5.66 -15.61
C GLN A 261 24.22 -5.14 -14.27
N LYS A 262 24.50 -3.84 -14.19
CA LYS A 262 25.07 -3.20 -13.00
C LYS A 262 24.00 -2.87 -11.94
N ALA A 263 22.75 -2.64 -12.37
CA ALA A 263 21.64 -2.31 -11.51
C ALA A 263 20.31 -2.67 -12.20
N PHE A 264 19.24 -2.84 -11.41
CA PHE A 264 17.86 -3.10 -11.87
C PHE A 264 17.65 -4.40 -12.68
N GLN A 265 18.62 -5.30 -12.74
CA GLN A 265 18.55 -6.51 -13.57
C GLN A 265 17.45 -7.50 -13.15
N VAL A 266 16.98 -7.44 -11.91
CA VAL A 266 15.88 -8.27 -11.39
C VAL A 266 14.52 -7.74 -11.86
N LEU A 267 14.46 -6.46 -12.20
CA LEU A 267 13.22 -5.77 -12.58
C LEU A 267 12.96 -5.88 -14.07
N GLN A 268 11.72 -6.07 -14.42
CA GLN A 268 11.19 -6.08 -15.77
C GLN A 268 10.50 -4.74 -16.07
N GLU A 269 10.45 -4.38 -17.33
CA GLU A 269 9.76 -3.20 -17.81
C GLU A 269 9.36 -3.40 -19.27
N ARG A 270 8.14 -3.07 -19.61
CA ARG A 270 7.77 -2.86 -21.00
C ARG A 270 8.46 -1.58 -21.49
N LEU A 271 9.21 -1.65 -22.59
CA LEU A 271 9.89 -0.47 -23.11
C LEU A 271 8.88 0.67 -23.36
N PRO A 272 9.22 1.91 -22.98
CA PRO A 272 8.34 3.06 -23.21
C PRO A 272 8.02 3.23 -24.70
N ALA A 273 6.76 3.13 -25.07
CA ALA A 273 6.27 3.41 -26.42
C ALA A 273 5.83 4.88 -26.58
N PHE A 274 6.02 5.68 -25.55
CA PHE A 274 5.70 7.11 -25.51
C PHE A 274 6.98 7.94 -25.58
N PRO A 275 6.89 9.22 -26.01
CA PRO A 275 8.05 10.12 -26.03
C PRO A 275 8.65 10.36 -24.63
N PRO A 276 9.92 10.80 -24.55
CA PRO A 276 10.55 11.19 -23.28
C PRO A 276 9.67 12.11 -22.43
N THR A 277 9.68 11.87 -21.12
CA THR A 277 8.81 12.57 -20.15
C THR A 277 9.43 13.84 -19.58
N PHE A 278 10.70 14.10 -19.84
CA PHE A 278 11.51 15.22 -19.35
C PHE A 278 12.39 15.80 -20.47
N LYS A 279 12.73 17.04 -20.58
CA LYS A 279 12.31 18.21 -19.81
C LYS A 279 11.40 19.07 -20.68
N PHE A 280 10.24 19.42 -20.15
CA PHE A 280 9.29 20.30 -20.84
C PHE A 280 9.38 21.73 -20.29
N ARG A 281 8.90 22.71 -21.08
CA ARG A 281 8.58 24.03 -20.57
C ARG A 281 7.27 23.96 -19.81
N GLU A 282 7.29 24.41 -18.57
CA GLU A 282 6.08 24.44 -17.74
C GLU A 282 4.94 25.19 -18.43
N GLY A 283 3.71 24.71 -18.27
CA GLY A 283 2.52 25.24 -18.92
C GLY A 283 2.36 24.83 -20.39
N THR A 284 3.29 24.03 -20.95
CA THR A 284 3.29 23.64 -22.37
C THR A 284 3.54 22.15 -22.56
N SER A 285 3.42 21.70 -23.82
CA SER A 285 3.86 20.37 -24.26
C SER A 285 5.12 20.43 -25.11
N GLU A 286 5.90 21.54 -25.04
CA GLU A 286 7.15 21.72 -25.76
C GLU A 286 8.35 21.38 -24.89
N TYR A 287 9.34 20.68 -25.44
CA TYR A 287 10.59 20.42 -24.75
C TYR A 287 11.37 21.68 -24.43
N ASP A 288 11.89 21.79 -23.22
CA ASP A 288 12.91 22.78 -22.84
C ASP A 288 14.29 22.30 -23.30
N LEU A 289 14.77 22.86 -24.40
CA LEU A 289 16.03 22.45 -25.02
C LEU A 289 17.29 22.79 -24.22
N LYS A 290 17.16 23.31 -22.99
CA LYS A 290 18.28 23.41 -22.04
C LYS A 290 18.78 22.04 -21.58
N ARG A 291 17.96 21.00 -21.69
CA ARG A 291 18.31 19.61 -21.39
C ARG A 291 17.87 18.71 -22.54
N ARG A 292 18.61 17.61 -22.74
CA ARG A 292 18.19 16.57 -23.68
C ARG A 292 16.92 15.90 -23.19
N PRO A 293 15.93 15.71 -24.07
CA PRO A 293 14.78 14.86 -23.72
C PRO A 293 15.23 13.48 -23.25
N ALA A 294 14.60 12.96 -22.20
CA ALA A 294 14.94 11.67 -21.62
C ALA A 294 13.71 11.02 -20.94
N TRP A 295 13.72 9.68 -20.84
CA TRP A 295 12.73 8.89 -20.09
C TRP A 295 13.19 8.77 -18.63
N THR A 296 13.00 9.83 -17.85
CA THR A 296 13.42 9.88 -16.45
C THR A 296 12.43 9.20 -15.53
N ASP A 297 11.15 9.16 -15.90
CA ASP A 297 10.02 8.68 -15.10
C ASP A 297 9.63 7.28 -15.57
N ARG A 298 9.86 6.28 -14.72
CA ARG A 298 9.80 4.86 -15.10
C ARG A 298 8.97 4.04 -14.12
N ILE A 299 8.38 2.94 -14.63
CA ILE A 299 7.64 1.96 -13.83
C ILE A 299 8.12 0.56 -14.19
N MET A 300 8.78 -0.08 -13.25
CA MET A 300 9.32 -1.44 -13.37
C MET A 300 8.66 -2.37 -12.35
N TYR A 301 8.77 -3.66 -12.56
CA TYR A 301 8.18 -4.66 -11.68
C TYR A 301 9.02 -5.94 -11.61
N ALA A 302 8.81 -6.70 -10.55
CA ALA A 302 9.30 -8.06 -10.44
C ALA A 302 8.23 -8.97 -9.83
N VAL A 303 8.25 -10.23 -10.20
CA VAL A 303 7.52 -11.31 -9.55
C VAL A 303 8.52 -12.36 -9.09
N GLN A 304 8.46 -12.70 -7.80
CA GLN A 304 9.35 -13.74 -7.27
C GLN A 304 8.70 -15.11 -7.44
N PRO A 305 9.39 -16.07 -8.09
CA PRO A 305 8.83 -17.38 -8.37
C PRO A 305 8.91 -18.32 -7.15
N LEU A 306 8.78 -17.82 -5.94
CA LEU A 306 8.72 -18.66 -4.75
C LEU A 306 7.47 -19.54 -4.83
N ASN A 307 7.62 -20.74 -5.34
CA ASN A 307 6.57 -21.77 -5.42
C ASN A 307 6.16 -22.19 -4.02
N ARG A 308 5.26 -21.43 -3.38
CA ARG A 308 4.77 -21.72 -2.03
C ARG A 308 3.77 -22.86 -2.01
N GLN A 309 3.13 -23.12 -3.14
CA GLN A 309 2.20 -24.23 -3.34
C GLN A 309 2.51 -24.92 -4.66
N PRO A 310 2.68 -26.25 -4.68
CA PRO A 310 2.91 -27.01 -5.91
C PRO A 310 1.77 -26.75 -6.92
N GLY A 311 2.14 -26.35 -8.14
CA GLY A 311 1.19 -26.12 -9.23
C GLY A 311 0.51 -24.75 -9.26
N MET A 312 0.85 -23.83 -8.34
CA MET A 312 0.40 -22.44 -8.37
C MET A 312 1.57 -21.50 -8.68
N HIS A 313 1.53 -20.85 -9.84
CA HIS A 313 2.58 -19.93 -10.29
C HIS A 313 2.02 -18.51 -10.26
N LEU A 314 2.61 -17.67 -9.40
CA LEU A 314 2.35 -16.23 -9.41
C LEU A 314 2.81 -15.65 -10.74
N SER A 315 2.06 -14.70 -11.26
CA SER A 315 2.37 -14.02 -12.52
C SER A 315 1.95 -12.57 -12.49
N ILE A 316 2.63 -11.76 -13.27
CA ILE A 316 2.36 -10.34 -13.48
C ILE A 316 2.41 -10.04 -14.98
N GLU A 317 1.49 -9.24 -15.44
CA GLU A 317 1.45 -8.73 -16.81
C GLU A 317 1.28 -7.21 -16.77
N GLN A 318 2.18 -6.49 -17.44
CA GLN A 318 2.08 -5.04 -17.64
C GLN A 318 1.14 -4.78 -18.84
N CYS A 319 -0.14 -4.52 -18.58
CA CYS A 319 -1.17 -4.39 -19.58
C CYS A 319 -1.10 -3.07 -20.35
N SER A 320 -0.75 -1.96 -19.66
CA SER A 320 -0.55 -0.66 -20.26
C SER A 320 0.67 0.06 -19.68
N TYR A 321 1.28 0.92 -20.48
CA TYR A 321 2.38 1.78 -20.05
C TYR A 321 2.32 3.07 -20.88
N LYS A 322 2.01 4.21 -20.23
CA LYS A 322 1.63 5.45 -20.92
C LYS A 322 2.17 6.69 -20.21
N SER A 323 2.51 7.74 -20.98
CA SER A 323 2.67 9.08 -20.45
C SER A 323 1.42 9.93 -20.69
N HIS A 324 1.27 11.00 -19.93
CA HIS A 324 0.09 11.88 -19.97
C HIS A 324 0.49 13.32 -20.36
N PRO A 325 0.66 13.61 -21.66
CA PRO A 325 1.20 14.88 -22.16
C PRO A 325 0.31 16.10 -21.88
N LEU A 326 -0.98 15.90 -21.58
CA LEU A 326 -1.91 16.98 -21.26
C LEU A 326 -1.66 17.62 -19.89
N TYR A 327 -0.91 16.95 -19.01
CA TYR A 327 -0.48 17.53 -17.72
C TYR A 327 0.76 18.39 -17.94
N THR A 328 0.59 19.71 -17.83
CA THR A 328 1.63 20.69 -18.24
C THR A 328 2.18 21.52 -17.07
N ILE A 329 1.70 21.32 -15.84
CA ILE A 329 2.10 22.12 -14.69
C ILE A 329 3.55 21.93 -14.24
N SER A 330 4.12 20.77 -14.56
CA SER A 330 5.50 20.39 -14.25
C SER A 330 6.33 20.27 -15.54
N ASP A 331 7.62 20.35 -15.41
CA ASP A 331 8.58 20.04 -16.46
C ASP A 331 8.73 18.53 -16.74
N HIS A 332 8.03 17.69 -15.97
CA HIS A 332 7.84 16.27 -16.22
C HIS A 332 6.41 15.95 -16.63
N LYS A 333 6.22 14.93 -17.45
CA LYS A 333 4.91 14.34 -17.75
C LYS A 333 4.65 13.12 -16.87
N PRO A 334 3.43 12.98 -16.29
CA PRO A 334 3.09 11.79 -15.53
C PRO A 334 3.19 10.53 -16.36
N VAL A 335 3.56 9.44 -15.72
CA VAL A 335 3.57 8.09 -16.31
C VAL A 335 2.69 7.15 -15.49
N THR A 336 1.92 6.32 -16.19
CA THR A 336 1.05 5.33 -15.57
C THR A 336 1.24 3.95 -16.18
N SER A 337 0.97 2.94 -15.38
CA SER A 337 0.94 1.55 -15.83
C SER A 337 -0.16 0.78 -15.12
N ASP A 338 -0.84 -0.07 -15.88
CA ASP A 338 -1.84 -1.00 -15.40
C ASP A 338 -1.28 -2.42 -15.46
N PHE A 339 -1.42 -3.16 -14.37
CA PHE A 339 -0.90 -4.52 -14.21
C PHE A 339 -2.03 -5.48 -13.85
N THR A 340 -1.91 -6.70 -14.36
CA THR A 340 -2.69 -7.85 -13.91
C THR A 340 -1.76 -8.77 -13.12
N ILE A 341 -2.14 -9.12 -11.89
CA ILE A 341 -1.42 -10.03 -11.01
C ILE A 341 -2.29 -11.21 -10.60
N LYS A 342 -1.67 -12.30 -10.17
CA LYS A 342 -2.35 -13.49 -9.64
C LYS A 342 -2.09 -13.63 -8.15
N LEU A 343 -3.15 -13.63 -7.35
CA LEU A 343 -3.06 -13.87 -5.90
C LEU A 343 -3.73 -15.18 -5.52
N TYR A 344 -3.45 -15.67 -4.32
CA TYR A 344 -4.14 -16.84 -3.80
C TYR A 344 -5.61 -16.51 -3.52
N PRO A 345 -6.52 -17.48 -3.65
CA PRO A 345 -7.92 -17.26 -3.30
C PRO A 345 -8.03 -16.92 -1.81
N ASN A 346 -8.96 -16.03 -1.49
CA ASN A 346 -9.22 -15.67 -0.10
C ASN A 346 -9.85 -16.84 0.66
N VAL A 347 -9.06 -17.49 1.52
CA VAL A 347 -9.50 -18.63 2.33
C VAL A 347 -9.30 -18.41 3.84
N ARG A 348 -8.79 -17.23 4.24
CA ARG A 348 -8.48 -16.96 5.64
C ARG A 348 -9.68 -16.35 6.35
N ALA A 349 -10.12 -16.98 7.42
CA ALA A 349 -11.08 -16.39 8.34
C ALA A 349 -10.45 -15.19 9.08
N PRO A 350 -11.24 -14.18 9.46
CA PRO A 350 -10.77 -13.07 10.28
C PRO A 350 -10.24 -13.59 11.62
N GLY A 351 -9.19 -12.96 12.14
CA GLY A 351 -8.61 -13.33 13.44
C GLY A 351 -9.52 -12.99 14.62
N VAL A 352 -10.37 -11.98 14.43
CA VAL A 352 -11.35 -11.47 15.41
C VAL A 352 -12.72 -11.37 14.77
N VAL A 353 -13.74 -11.84 15.51
CA VAL A 353 -15.15 -11.76 15.10
C VAL A 353 -15.91 -10.96 16.16
N PHE A 354 -16.43 -9.81 15.77
CA PHE A 354 -17.26 -8.97 16.64
C PHE A 354 -18.65 -9.58 16.85
N SER A 355 -19.19 -9.44 18.06
CA SER A 355 -20.61 -9.68 18.32
C SER A 355 -21.45 -8.62 17.58
N PRO A 356 -22.69 -8.94 17.17
CA PRO A 356 -23.55 -7.98 16.50
C PRO A 356 -23.72 -6.68 17.32
N LEU A 357 -23.49 -5.55 16.68
CA LEU A 357 -23.71 -4.21 17.24
C LEU A 357 -24.96 -3.63 16.59
N SER A 358 -25.84 -3.04 17.39
CA SER A 358 -27.08 -2.43 16.86
C SER A 358 -27.08 -0.91 17.01
N VAL A 359 -26.93 -0.44 18.23
CA VAL A 359 -27.03 0.98 18.59
C VAL A 359 -26.02 1.32 19.66
N TRP A 360 -25.32 2.44 19.51
CA TRP A 360 -24.49 3.05 20.53
C TRP A 360 -25.14 4.31 21.08
N LYS A 361 -25.02 4.54 22.38
CA LYS A 361 -25.59 5.71 23.04
C LYS A 361 -24.53 6.80 23.19
N ILE A 362 -24.78 7.94 22.59
CA ILE A 362 -23.91 9.12 22.67
C ILE A 362 -23.90 9.64 24.10
N GLY A 363 -22.73 9.83 24.68
CA GLY A 363 -22.52 10.29 26.05
C GLY A 363 -22.69 9.20 27.12
N ASP A 364 -22.68 7.92 26.73
CA ASP A 364 -22.62 6.77 27.63
C ASP A 364 -21.38 5.94 27.28
N GLU A 365 -20.84 5.19 28.26
CA GLU A 365 -19.89 4.12 27.98
C GLU A 365 -20.55 3.06 27.10
N ASN A 366 -19.85 2.64 26.06
CA ASN A 366 -20.34 1.60 25.15
C ASN A 366 -19.39 0.41 25.13
N THR A 367 -19.91 -0.78 25.42
CA THR A 367 -19.14 -2.02 25.45
C THR A 367 -19.17 -2.72 24.11
N VAL A 368 -18.00 -3.15 23.64
CA VAL A 368 -17.81 -4.01 22.49
C VAL A 368 -17.50 -5.42 22.95
N GLU A 369 -18.16 -6.39 22.36
CA GLU A 369 -17.86 -7.80 22.58
C GLU A 369 -17.34 -8.44 21.30
N TYR A 370 -16.26 -9.23 21.42
CA TYR A 370 -15.69 -9.95 20.29
C TYR A 370 -15.08 -11.28 20.73
N ARG A 371 -14.86 -12.18 19.77
CA ARG A 371 -14.19 -13.46 19.98
C ARG A 371 -12.95 -13.56 19.12
N LYS A 372 -11.89 -14.13 19.69
CA LYS A 372 -10.66 -14.43 18.98
C LYS A 372 -10.73 -15.83 18.38
N GLN A 373 -10.20 -16.00 17.18
CA GLN A 373 -10.01 -17.32 16.60
C GLN A 373 -8.84 -18.05 17.30
N ALA A 374 -8.87 -19.37 17.35
CA ALA A 374 -7.91 -20.18 18.10
C ALA A 374 -6.43 -19.96 17.73
N GLU A 375 -6.15 -19.56 16.49
CA GLU A 375 -4.81 -19.30 15.98
C GLU A 375 -4.43 -17.82 15.98
N PHE A 376 -5.25 -16.94 16.58
CA PHE A 376 -4.98 -15.52 16.62
C PHE A 376 -4.12 -15.15 17.83
N ASP A 377 -2.90 -14.68 17.55
CA ASP A 377 -2.00 -14.14 18.57
C ASP A 377 -2.18 -12.62 18.67
N GLU A 378 -2.55 -12.12 19.85
CA GLU A 378 -2.59 -10.69 20.13
C GLU A 378 -1.20 -10.07 20.13
N GLY A 379 -1.12 -8.88 19.58
CA GLY A 379 0.05 -8.02 19.72
C GLY A 379 0.00 -7.19 21.01
N PRO A 380 1.14 -6.64 21.43
CA PRO A 380 1.22 -5.83 22.65
C PRO A 380 0.48 -4.49 22.55
N ASN A 381 0.27 -3.99 21.34
CA ASN A 381 -0.35 -2.69 21.04
C ASN A 381 -1.54 -2.86 20.09
N ASP A 382 -2.29 -3.94 20.24
CA ASP A 382 -3.52 -4.13 19.48
C ASP A 382 -4.57 -3.11 19.92
N TRP A 383 -5.35 -2.62 18.96
CA TRP A 383 -6.34 -1.60 19.22
C TRP A 383 -7.59 -1.77 18.33
N ILE A 384 -8.70 -1.21 18.77
CA ILE A 384 -9.96 -1.18 18.02
C ILE A 384 -10.32 0.27 17.76
N GLY A 385 -10.48 0.62 16.47
CA GLY A 385 -10.92 1.95 16.05
C GLY A 385 -12.39 1.98 15.66
N ILE A 386 -13.03 3.12 15.91
CA ILE A 386 -14.39 3.45 15.45
C ILE A 386 -14.27 4.27 14.18
N TYR A 387 -14.91 3.81 13.12
CA TYR A 387 -14.89 4.47 11.81
C TYR A 387 -16.28 4.86 11.35
N PRO A 388 -16.49 6.04 10.72
CA PRO A 388 -17.70 6.30 9.96
C PRO A 388 -17.90 5.23 8.88
N ALA A 389 -19.14 4.87 8.56
CA ALA A 389 -19.41 3.85 7.54
C ALA A 389 -18.74 4.17 6.19
N GLU A 390 -18.68 5.45 5.84
CA GLU A 390 -18.10 5.98 4.61
C GLU A 390 -16.65 6.47 4.76
N TYR A 391 -15.85 5.86 5.69
CA TYR A 391 -14.44 6.24 5.86
C TYR A 391 -13.68 6.11 4.53
N ALA A 392 -12.82 7.08 4.24
CA ALA A 392 -12.02 7.15 3.02
C ALA A 392 -10.53 6.82 3.26
N SER A 393 -10.14 6.72 4.54
CA SER A 393 -8.79 6.38 4.96
C SER A 393 -8.81 5.53 6.24
N LEU A 394 -7.82 4.68 6.43
CA LEU A 394 -7.58 4.01 7.71
C LEU A 394 -7.14 4.98 8.82
N ALA A 395 -6.86 6.23 8.49
CA ALA A 395 -6.63 7.31 9.46
C ALA A 395 -7.91 8.10 9.84
N ASP A 396 -9.08 7.76 9.26
CA ASP A 396 -10.35 8.49 9.51
C ASP A 396 -11.11 7.94 10.75
N TYR A 397 -10.42 7.31 11.70
CA TYR A 397 -11.07 6.86 12.94
C TYR A 397 -11.54 8.07 13.79
N VAL A 398 -12.69 7.89 14.43
CA VAL A 398 -13.28 8.90 15.34
C VAL A 398 -12.67 8.79 16.73
N ALA A 399 -12.49 7.54 17.18
CA ALA A 399 -11.86 7.20 18.44
C ALA A 399 -11.26 5.79 18.34
N TYR A 400 -10.39 5.46 19.27
CA TYR A 400 -9.82 4.12 19.38
C TYR A 400 -9.53 3.76 20.84
N GLU A 401 -9.50 2.44 21.13
CA GLU A 401 -9.08 1.91 22.42
C GLU A 401 -8.06 0.78 22.23
N TYR A 402 -7.03 0.76 23.08
CA TYR A 402 -6.08 -0.34 23.14
C TYR A 402 -6.69 -1.56 23.82
N VAL A 403 -6.53 -2.72 23.20
CA VAL A 403 -7.07 -3.99 23.72
C VAL A 403 -6.36 -4.44 24.99
N ASN A 404 -5.05 -4.22 25.07
CA ASN A 404 -4.24 -4.57 26.23
C ASN A 404 -3.83 -3.27 26.96
N GLN A 405 -4.64 -2.82 27.89
CA GLN A 405 -4.22 -1.83 28.89
C GLN A 405 -3.26 -2.53 29.88
N ALA A 406 -2.02 -2.73 29.50
CA ALA A 406 -0.98 -3.02 30.47
C ALA A 406 -0.86 -1.77 31.36
N GLU A 407 -1.06 -1.93 32.69
CA GLU A 407 -0.87 -0.88 33.69
C GLU A 407 0.45 -0.15 33.40
N SER A 408 0.36 1.02 32.80
CA SER A 408 1.50 1.89 32.59
C SER A 408 1.93 2.38 33.97
N PRO A 409 3.21 2.28 34.37
CA PRO A 409 3.66 2.89 35.60
C PRO A 409 3.39 4.39 35.48
N THR A 410 2.64 4.92 36.43
CA THR A 410 2.31 6.33 36.57
C THR A 410 3.59 7.17 36.53
N SER A 411 3.92 7.75 35.41
CA SER A 411 4.82 8.89 35.29
C SER A 411 3.97 10.07 34.82
N SER A 412 3.71 10.94 35.77
CA SER A 412 3.21 12.29 35.48
C SER A 412 4.23 13.00 34.60
N ASP A 413 3.92 13.16 33.31
CA ASP A 413 4.20 14.37 32.53
C ASP A 413 3.82 14.19 31.07
N SER A 414 3.08 15.20 30.56
CA SER A 414 2.77 15.52 29.18
C SER A 414 1.70 14.68 28.45
N ASN A 415 0.54 15.29 28.31
CA ASN A 415 -0.55 14.93 27.42
C ASN A 415 -0.12 14.95 25.94
N HIS A 416 0.37 13.83 25.45
CA HIS A 416 0.43 13.52 24.02
C HIS A 416 0.38 12.01 23.86
N GLU A 417 -0.81 11.46 23.67
CA GLU A 417 -0.97 10.08 23.24
C GLU A 417 -0.49 9.97 21.78
N PRO A 418 0.40 9.00 21.45
CA PRO A 418 0.87 8.82 20.08
C PRO A 418 -0.27 8.28 19.19
N ASP A 419 -0.51 8.94 18.05
CA ASP A 419 -1.41 8.46 17.01
C ASP A 419 -0.97 7.04 16.57
N PRO A 420 -1.87 6.02 16.56
CA PRO A 420 -1.56 4.66 16.13
C PRO A 420 -0.97 4.54 14.72
N PHE A 421 -1.13 5.56 13.88
CA PHE A 421 -0.57 5.64 12.54
C PHE A 421 0.72 6.48 12.45
N GLU A 422 1.18 7.12 13.54
CA GLU A 422 2.47 7.84 13.55
C GLU A 422 3.66 6.88 13.55
N THR A 423 4.68 7.19 12.76
CA THR A 423 5.98 6.53 12.84
C THR A 423 6.78 7.11 14.01
N PRO A 424 7.25 6.30 15.00
CA PRO A 424 7.98 6.82 16.13
C PRO A 424 9.31 7.46 15.73
N SER A 425 9.50 8.73 16.04
CA SER A 425 10.81 9.38 16.02
C SER A 425 11.68 8.79 17.13
N HIS A 426 12.94 8.51 16.80
CA HIS A 426 13.94 7.86 17.65
C HIS A 426 13.97 8.31 19.12
N HIS A 427 13.70 7.39 20.06
CA HIS A 427 14.32 7.41 21.38
C HIS A 427 14.61 6.02 21.93
N ARG A 428 15.72 5.94 22.70
CA ARG A 428 16.49 4.75 23.10
C ARG A 428 15.97 4.05 24.36
N ARG A 429 16.06 2.70 24.35
CA ARG A 429 16.45 1.76 25.42
C ARG A 429 15.57 1.54 26.67
N GLY A 430 15.24 0.26 26.90
CA GLY A 430 15.00 -0.33 28.23
C GLY A 430 14.85 -1.86 28.16
N ARG A 431 15.87 -2.59 28.70
CA ARG A 431 15.83 -4.06 28.91
C ARG A 431 15.11 -4.39 30.22
N HIS A 432 14.37 -5.47 30.26
CA HIS A 432 14.26 -6.57 31.24
C HIS A 432 12.82 -7.11 31.42
N HIS A 433 12.52 -8.36 31.23
CA HIS A 433 12.40 -9.49 32.14
C HIS A 433 11.68 -10.70 31.51
N HIS A 434 12.43 -11.76 31.35
CA HIS A 434 11.92 -13.11 31.09
C HIS A 434 11.78 -13.81 32.43
N ARG A 435 10.53 -14.20 32.86
CA ARG A 435 10.34 -15.36 33.78
C ARG A 435 8.88 -15.77 34.13
N ASN A 436 7.83 -15.26 33.50
CA ASN A 436 6.45 -15.68 33.90
C ASN A 436 5.62 -16.39 32.79
N ARG A 437 6.25 -16.75 31.65
CA ARG A 437 5.52 -17.31 30.48
C ARG A 437 5.11 -18.78 30.55
N GLN A 438 5.61 -19.58 31.49
CA GLN A 438 5.32 -21.03 31.52
C GLN A 438 4.10 -21.45 32.36
N ARG A 439 3.60 -20.60 33.25
CA ARG A 439 2.44 -20.95 34.10
C ARG A 439 1.09 -20.58 33.43
N LEU A 440 1.06 -19.62 32.55
CA LEU A 440 -0.15 -19.18 31.83
C LEU A 440 -0.50 -20.06 30.62
N ARG A 441 0.47 -20.74 30.00
CA ARG A 441 0.22 -21.62 28.84
C ARG A 441 -0.63 -22.86 29.16
N ARG A 442 -0.63 -23.38 30.39
CA ARG A 442 -1.40 -24.60 30.76
C ARG A 442 -2.85 -24.32 31.15
N GLN A 443 -3.26 -23.08 31.35
CA GLN A 443 -4.67 -22.70 31.57
C GLN A 443 -5.38 -22.25 30.28
N GLN A 444 -4.65 -21.91 29.22
CA GLN A 444 -5.22 -21.45 27.94
C GLN A 444 -5.67 -22.57 26.99
N GLU A 445 -5.23 -23.81 27.22
CA GLU A 445 -5.60 -24.95 26.34
C GLU A 445 -7.02 -25.53 26.62
N ALA A 446 -7.73 -25.02 27.62
CA ALA A 446 -9.07 -25.55 28.03
C ALA A 446 -10.26 -24.65 27.61
N ASN A 447 -10.08 -23.44 27.08
CA ASN A 447 -11.19 -22.53 26.75
C ASN A 447 -11.01 -21.83 25.38
N SER A 448 -11.28 -22.55 24.31
CA SER A 448 -11.07 -22.09 22.92
C SER A 448 -12.14 -21.14 22.39
N GLN A 449 -12.89 -20.40 23.22
CA GLN A 449 -13.88 -19.39 22.79
C GLN A 449 -14.13 -18.31 23.85
N GLU A 450 -13.11 -17.71 24.38
CA GLU A 450 -13.27 -16.61 25.33
C GLU A 450 -13.82 -15.37 24.64
N GLN A 451 -15.01 -14.93 25.08
CA GLN A 451 -15.61 -13.68 24.68
C GLN A 451 -14.90 -12.54 25.44
N VAL A 452 -14.32 -11.61 24.69
CA VAL A 452 -13.60 -10.46 25.25
C VAL A 452 -14.52 -9.23 25.22
N ARG A 453 -14.42 -8.40 26.25
CA ARG A 453 -15.14 -7.12 26.36
C ARG A 453 -14.14 -5.98 26.38
N LEU A 454 -14.47 -4.90 25.67
CA LEU A 454 -13.73 -3.66 25.67
C LEU A 454 -14.72 -2.51 25.77
N ASP A 455 -14.48 -1.60 26.72
CA ASP A 455 -15.31 -0.43 26.94
C ASP A 455 -14.71 0.79 26.27
N PHE A 456 -15.54 1.56 25.57
CA PHE A 456 -15.20 2.87 25.03
C PHE A 456 -15.77 3.94 25.94
N ALA A 457 -14.99 4.99 26.18
CA ALA A 457 -15.35 6.10 27.05
C ALA A 457 -16.62 6.84 26.57
N ASP A 458 -17.26 7.56 27.48
CA ASP A 458 -18.51 8.31 27.24
C ASP A 458 -18.31 9.62 26.44
N ASP A 459 -17.05 10.06 26.31
CA ASP A 459 -16.66 11.28 25.60
C ASP A 459 -16.40 11.07 24.09
N VAL A 460 -16.62 9.87 23.55
CA VAL A 460 -16.48 9.62 22.12
C VAL A 460 -17.46 10.47 21.30
N GLU A 461 -16.93 11.29 20.41
CA GLU A 461 -17.70 12.24 19.59
C GLU A 461 -18.41 11.55 18.41
N LEU A 462 -19.53 10.88 18.68
CA LEU A 462 -20.40 10.30 17.65
C LEU A 462 -21.52 11.26 17.26
N ARG A 463 -21.98 11.18 16.01
CA ARG A 463 -23.09 12.00 15.51
C ARG A 463 -24.38 11.17 15.46
N HIS A 464 -25.47 11.77 15.98
CA HIS A 464 -26.78 11.13 16.03
C HIS A 464 -27.30 10.75 14.64
N GLY A 465 -27.70 9.49 14.48
CA GLY A 465 -28.25 8.95 13.25
C GLY A 465 -27.21 8.49 12.23
N GLU A 466 -25.92 8.78 12.45
CA GLU A 466 -24.86 8.31 11.57
C GLU A 466 -24.49 6.83 11.86
N GLN A 467 -24.00 6.15 10.83
CA GLN A 467 -23.55 4.78 10.89
C GLN A 467 -22.04 4.70 11.04
N TYR A 468 -21.63 3.76 11.88
CA TYR A 468 -20.22 3.48 12.18
C TYR A 468 -19.95 1.98 12.11
N LEU A 469 -18.67 1.63 12.08
CA LEU A 469 -18.18 0.26 12.22
C LEU A 469 -16.89 0.26 13.05
N LEU A 470 -16.51 -0.92 13.52
CA LEU A 470 -15.27 -1.15 14.26
C LEU A 470 -14.28 -1.91 13.41
N ILE A 471 -13.02 -1.54 13.50
CA ILE A 471 -11.91 -2.27 12.90
C ILE A 471 -10.91 -2.63 13.99
N TYR A 472 -10.58 -3.93 14.11
CA TYR A 472 -9.54 -4.41 14.99
C TYR A 472 -8.20 -4.40 14.25
N PHE A 473 -7.23 -3.70 14.80
CA PHE A 473 -5.87 -3.64 14.31
C PHE A 473 -4.94 -4.44 15.22
N ARG A 474 -4.26 -5.41 14.63
CA ARG A 474 -3.16 -6.10 15.27
C ARG A 474 -1.88 -5.30 15.05
N SER A 475 -1.18 -4.95 16.13
CA SER A 475 0.12 -4.31 16.09
C SER A 475 1.20 -5.24 16.65
N THR A 476 2.24 -5.50 15.88
CA THR A 476 3.34 -6.37 16.33
C THR A 476 4.25 -5.72 17.37
N GLY A 477 4.01 -4.45 17.72
CA GLY A 477 4.87 -3.66 18.61
C GLY A 477 6.21 -3.25 17.97
N VAL A 478 6.39 -3.56 16.68
CA VAL A 478 7.57 -3.22 15.91
C VAL A 478 7.19 -2.15 14.90
N ARG A 479 7.70 -0.95 15.05
CA ARG A 479 7.67 0.20 14.12
C ARG A 479 6.52 0.19 13.10
N GLY A 480 5.29 0.45 13.57
CA GLY A 480 4.18 0.71 12.66
C GLY A 480 3.73 -0.44 11.77
N VAL A 481 4.18 -1.69 12.02
CA VAL A 481 3.65 -2.87 11.32
C VAL A 481 2.26 -3.18 11.85
N THR A 482 1.27 -3.08 10.98
CA THR A 482 -0.16 -3.18 11.33
C THR A 482 -0.86 -4.18 10.43
N SER A 483 -1.75 -4.98 11.00
CA SER A 483 -2.60 -5.92 10.25
C SER A 483 -4.06 -5.71 10.65
N LEU A 484 -4.98 -5.77 9.72
CA LEU A 484 -6.39 -5.85 10.05
C LEU A 484 -6.73 -7.29 10.48
N ALA A 485 -7.40 -7.41 11.62
CA ALA A 485 -7.74 -8.71 12.21
C ALA A 485 -9.23 -8.99 12.21
N GLY A 486 -10.08 -7.98 12.08
CA GLY A 486 -11.52 -8.10 11.99
C GLY A 486 -12.21 -6.77 11.76
N VAL A 487 -13.39 -6.84 11.15
CA VAL A 487 -14.28 -5.69 10.90
C VAL A 487 -15.66 -6.04 11.41
N SER A 488 -16.33 -5.14 12.15
CA SER A 488 -17.69 -5.36 12.65
C SER A 488 -18.75 -5.12 11.58
N GLY A 489 -19.98 -5.50 11.86
CA GLY A 489 -21.15 -4.93 11.20
C GLY A 489 -21.34 -3.46 11.54
N PHE A 490 -22.20 -2.78 10.80
CA PHE A 490 -22.56 -1.38 11.08
C PHE A 490 -23.42 -1.25 12.34
N PHE A 491 -23.22 -0.15 13.05
CA PHE A 491 -24.10 0.27 14.14
C PHE A 491 -24.45 1.77 13.98
N VAL A 492 -25.54 2.20 14.64
CA VAL A 492 -26.03 3.58 14.58
C VAL A 492 -25.78 4.26 15.92
N ALA A 493 -25.33 5.52 15.89
CA ALA A 493 -25.20 6.34 17.09
C ALA A 493 -26.49 7.08 17.39
N GLU A 494 -27.03 6.96 18.62
CA GLU A 494 -28.27 7.59 19.05
C GLU A 494 -28.08 8.42 20.32
N LYS A 495 -28.74 9.59 20.39
CA LYS A 495 -28.85 10.35 21.65
C LYS A 495 -29.72 9.59 22.66
N ARG A 496 -29.39 9.72 23.94
CA ARG A 496 -30.21 9.21 25.03
C ARG A 496 -31.61 9.83 24.99
N HIS A 497 -32.64 9.00 24.96
CA HIS A 497 -34.01 9.51 25.11
C HIS A 497 -34.15 10.15 26.50
N GLY A 498 -34.28 11.49 26.56
CA GLY A 498 -34.59 12.20 27.81
C GLY A 498 -33.55 13.18 28.35
N SER A 499 -32.46 13.48 27.62
CA SER A 499 -31.58 14.61 28.01
C SER A 499 -32.27 15.95 27.69
N PRO A 500 -32.58 16.81 28.70
CA PRO A 500 -33.13 18.11 28.41
C PRO A 500 -32.09 18.95 27.69
N HIS A 501 -32.54 19.73 26.70
CA HIS A 501 -31.75 20.77 26.03
C HIS A 501 -30.94 21.55 27.08
N ARG A 502 -29.63 21.54 27.04
CA ARG A 502 -28.79 22.55 27.65
C ARG A 502 -29.09 23.86 26.87
N THR A 503 -29.93 24.68 27.41
CA THR A 503 -30.12 26.04 26.94
C THR A 503 -28.79 26.75 27.04
N GLU A 504 -28.22 27.12 25.91
CA GLU A 504 -27.12 28.08 25.86
C GLU A 504 -27.63 29.41 26.41
N TYR A 505 -27.14 29.77 27.56
CA TYR A 505 -27.31 31.14 28.05
C TYR A 505 -26.36 32.03 27.25
N HIS A 506 -26.90 32.74 26.26
CA HIS A 506 -26.30 33.97 25.79
C HIS A 506 -26.28 34.96 26.96
N VAL A 507 -25.10 35.28 27.42
CA VAL A 507 -24.86 36.43 28.27
C VAL A 507 -24.57 37.59 27.32
N ASP A 508 -25.41 38.61 27.37
CA ASP A 508 -25.28 39.90 26.69
C ASP A 508 -23.98 40.63 27.04
#